data_721a46b18db096ff63fa71b16288c1d6
#
_entry.id   721a46b18db096ff63fa71b16288c1d6
#
_cell.length_a   1.000
_cell.length_b   1.000
_cell.length_c   1.000
_cell.angle_alpha   90.00
_cell.angle_beta   90.00
_cell.angle_gamma   90.00
#
_symmetry.space_group_name_H-M   'P 1'
#
loop_
_entity.id
_entity.type
_entity.pdbx_description
1 polymer ?
#
loop_
_entity_poly.entity_id
_entity_poly.type
_entity_poly.pdbx_seq_one_letter_code
_entity_poly.pdbx_strand_id
1 'polypeptide(L)'
;MIRAGFLGASELFAAGRLPPEVIWIDPQRPEVLTTRRWDLLTLSRGGCERLEAHKGLFCACETLLVPGDCGGALLQRIRAERVVGYGVDRKDSLTFSSMGDGQKVLCIQRELRSVDGVLVESQEIPLPDTVLHLPEEGVLALMGTRLLLGTLLQ
;
A
#
# COMPACT_ATOMS: atom_id res chain seq x y z
N MET A 1 6.26 18.97 -1.09
CA MET A 1 5.31 18.14 -1.86
C MET A 1 5.58 16.66 -1.62
N ILE A 2 4.52 15.90 -1.31
CA ILE A 2 4.63 14.46 -1.09
C ILE A 2 4.68 13.74 -2.44
N ARG A 3 5.62 12.80 -2.55
CA ARG A 3 5.78 11.97 -3.74
C ARG A 3 5.31 10.57 -3.41
N ALA A 4 4.10 10.25 -3.84
CA ALA A 4 3.50 8.94 -3.58
C ALA A 4 3.26 8.21 -4.90
N GLY A 5 3.68 6.94 -4.95
CA GLY A 5 3.51 6.10 -6.12
C GLY A 5 2.77 4.82 -5.78
N PHE A 6 2.00 4.31 -6.72
CA PHE A 6 1.27 3.05 -6.60
C PHE A 6 1.56 2.21 -7.83
N LEU A 7 2.31 1.15 -7.66
CA LEU A 7 2.58 0.17 -8.73
C LEU A 7 1.61 -0.98 -8.57
N GLY A 8 0.67 -1.11 -9.48
CA GLY A 8 -0.30 -2.17 -9.33
C GLY A 8 -1.46 -2.14 -10.28
N ALA A 9 -2.56 -2.74 -9.85
CA ALA A 9 -3.73 -3.03 -10.64
C ALA A 9 -4.38 -1.76 -11.19
N SER A 10 -4.57 -1.74 -12.51
CA SER A 10 -5.16 -0.59 -13.21
C SER A 10 -6.62 -0.35 -12.83
N GLU A 11 -7.34 -1.37 -12.37
CA GLU A 11 -8.74 -1.22 -11.97
C GLU A 11 -8.92 -0.27 -10.79
N LEU A 12 -7.95 -0.19 -9.89
CA LEU A 12 -8.02 0.75 -8.78
C LEU A 12 -7.87 2.20 -9.27
N PHE A 13 -7.02 2.40 -10.25
CA PHE A 13 -6.82 3.70 -10.87
C PHE A 13 -8.03 4.09 -11.73
N ALA A 14 -8.49 3.15 -12.57
CA ALA A 14 -9.63 3.39 -13.47
C ALA A 14 -10.91 3.70 -12.70
N ALA A 15 -11.06 3.16 -11.50
CA ALA A 15 -12.22 3.43 -10.65
C ALA A 15 -12.11 4.80 -9.92
N GLY A 16 -11.04 5.56 -10.14
CA GLY A 16 -10.84 6.84 -9.49
C GLY A 16 -10.66 6.74 -7.98
N ARG A 17 -10.19 5.60 -7.49
CA ARG A 17 -10.10 5.35 -6.05
C ARG A 17 -8.82 5.85 -5.41
N LEU A 18 -7.77 6.02 -6.19
CA LEU A 18 -6.51 6.54 -5.65
C LEU A 18 -6.62 8.03 -5.37
N PRO A 19 -6.03 8.51 -4.25
CA PRO A 19 -5.95 9.94 -4.00
C PRO A 19 -5.25 10.66 -5.16
N PRO A 20 -5.64 11.92 -5.46
CA PRO A 20 -5.10 12.64 -6.62
C PRO A 20 -3.59 12.88 -6.56
N GLU A 21 -3.00 12.91 -5.36
CA GLU A 21 -1.56 13.09 -5.19
C GLU A 21 -0.75 11.82 -5.48
N VAL A 22 -1.41 10.67 -5.63
CA VAL A 22 -0.74 9.40 -5.90
C VAL A 22 -0.56 9.23 -7.40
N ILE A 23 0.68 8.95 -7.80
CA ILE A 23 1.00 8.63 -9.19
C ILE A 23 0.81 7.14 -9.40
N TRP A 24 -0.11 6.77 -10.28
CA TRP A 24 -0.23 5.37 -10.69
C TRP A 24 0.91 5.01 -11.61
N ILE A 25 1.60 3.90 -11.30
CA ILE A 25 2.73 3.42 -12.08
C ILE A 25 2.29 2.16 -12.80
N ASP A 26 2.38 2.19 -14.14
CA ASP A 26 2.01 1.06 -14.97
C ASP A 26 2.96 -0.11 -14.70
N PRO A 27 2.44 -1.29 -14.32
CA PRO A 27 3.29 -2.47 -14.12
C PRO A 27 4.10 -2.87 -15.36
N GLN A 28 3.67 -2.45 -16.55
CA GLN A 28 4.41 -2.69 -17.79
C GLN A 28 5.63 -1.76 -17.93
N ARG A 29 5.67 -0.69 -17.14
CA ARG A 29 6.75 0.30 -17.19
C ARG A 29 7.25 0.62 -15.79
N PRO A 30 7.80 -0.37 -15.06
CA PRO A 30 8.20 -0.16 -13.68
C PRO A 30 9.43 0.72 -13.51
N GLU A 31 10.15 1.01 -14.60
CA GLU A 31 11.33 1.88 -14.55
C GLU A 31 11.03 3.30 -14.09
N VAL A 32 9.78 3.72 -14.08
CA VAL A 32 9.36 5.01 -13.51
C VAL A 32 9.74 5.09 -12.03
N LEU A 33 9.81 3.94 -11.33
CA LEU A 33 10.21 3.88 -9.93
C LEU A 33 11.60 4.44 -9.68
N THR A 34 12.48 4.36 -10.68
CA THR A 34 13.87 4.81 -10.53
C THR A 34 14.05 6.31 -10.76
N THR A 35 13.00 7.01 -11.22
CA THR A 35 13.11 8.42 -11.61
C THR A 35 13.18 9.38 -10.44
N ARG A 36 12.81 8.92 -9.25
CA ARG A 36 12.79 9.75 -8.04
C ARG A 36 12.79 8.89 -6.79
N ARG A 37 13.10 9.52 -5.66
CA ARG A 37 12.88 8.90 -4.36
C ARG A 37 11.43 9.18 -3.95
N TRP A 38 10.76 8.16 -3.46
CA TRP A 38 9.35 8.24 -3.08
C TRP A 38 9.21 8.47 -1.58
N ASP A 39 8.25 9.28 -1.18
CA ASP A 39 7.88 9.39 0.23
C ASP A 39 7.03 8.19 0.64
N LEU A 40 6.15 7.75 -0.25
CA LEU A 40 5.36 6.54 -0.08
C LEU A 40 5.33 5.77 -1.39
N LEU A 41 5.64 4.50 -1.33
CA LEU A 41 5.52 3.61 -2.47
C LEU A 41 4.65 2.43 -2.06
N THR A 42 3.55 2.22 -2.76
CA THR A 42 2.67 1.09 -2.56
C THR A 42 2.82 0.11 -3.71
N LEU A 43 2.97 -1.17 -3.37
CA LEU A 43 3.00 -2.23 -4.35
C LEU A 43 1.80 -3.14 -4.12
N SER A 44 1.02 -3.40 -5.18
CA SER A 44 0.05 -4.48 -5.16
C SER A 44 0.78 -5.80 -5.34
N ARG A 45 0.08 -6.93 -5.16
CA ARG A 45 0.70 -8.24 -5.42
C ARG A 45 1.16 -8.34 -6.87
N GLY A 46 0.34 -7.90 -7.82
CA GLY A 46 0.73 -7.85 -9.22
C GLY A 46 1.93 -6.95 -9.47
N GLY A 47 2.00 -5.83 -8.74
CA GLY A 47 3.15 -4.93 -8.80
C GLY A 47 4.42 -5.60 -8.31
N CYS A 48 4.33 -6.37 -7.21
CA CYS A 48 5.46 -7.13 -6.69
C CYS A 48 5.95 -8.16 -7.70
N GLU A 49 5.03 -8.93 -8.29
CA GLU A 49 5.37 -9.95 -9.27
C GLU A 49 6.07 -9.33 -10.48
N ARG A 50 5.58 -8.20 -10.93
CA ARG A 50 6.15 -7.50 -12.08
C ARG A 50 7.55 -6.99 -11.78
N LEU A 51 7.74 -6.44 -10.59
CA LEU A 51 9.03 -5.93 -10.17
C LEU A 51 10.04 -7.06 -9.94
N GLU A 52 9.59 -8.21 -9.42
CA GLU A 52 10.43 -9.40 -9.29
C GLU A 52 10.92 -9.89 -10.65
N ALA A 53 10.05 -9.83 -11.66
CA ALA A 53 10.40 -10.25 -13.01
C ALA A 53 11.35 -9.26 -13.69
N HIS A 54 11.40 -8.02 -13.24
CA HIS A 54 12.24 -6.97 -13.84
C HIS A 54 13.56 -6.84 -13.08
N LYS A 55 14.45 -7.80 -13.31
CA LYS A 55 15.73 -7.88 -12.61
C LYS A 55 16.60 -6.65 -12.87
N GLY A 56 17.32 -6.24 -11.84
CA GLY A 56 18.25 -5.12 -11.95
C GLY A 56 17.62 -3.75 -11.70
N LEU A 57 16.32 -3.68 -11.43
CA LEU A 57 15.66 -2.43 -11.11
C LEU A 57 15.77 -2.18 -9.60
N PHE A 58 16.27 -1.00 -9.23
CA PHE A 58 16.42 -0.57 -7.84
C PHE A 58 15.72 0.75 -7.64
N CYS A 59 15.09 0.93 -6.48
CA CYS A 59 14.44 2.20 -6.15
C CYS A 59 14.55 2.47 -4.64
N ALA A 60 14.17 3.68 -4.25
CA ALA A 60 14.24 4.12 -2.87
C ALA A 60 12.96 4.83 -2.46
N CYS A 61 12.54 4.60 -1.22
CA CYS A 61 11.39 5.28 -0.65
C CYS A 61 11.56 5.43 0.86
N GLU A 62 10.80 6.33 1.44
CA GLU A 62 10.77 6.46 2.89
C GLU A 62 9.89 5.37 3.49
N THR A 63 8.67 5.23 3.01
CA THR A 63 7.73 4.21 3.47
C THR A 63 7.32 3.32 2.30
N LEU A 64 7.42 2.02 2.50
CA LEU A 64 7.02 1.01 1.52
C LEU A 64 5.83 0.24 2.07
N LEU A 65 4.73 0.24 1.32
CA LEU A 65 3.54 -0.54 1.64
C LEU A 65 3.45 -1.71 0.67
N VAL A 66 3.56 -2.94 1.18
CA VAL A 66 3.66 -4.14 0.35
C VAL A 66 2.88 -5.29 0.97
N PRO A 67 2.50 -6.31 0.18
CA PRO A 67 1.99 -7.55 0.77
C PRO A 67 2.99 -8.11 1.77
N GLY A 68 2.49 -8.58 2.91
CA GLY A 68 3.35 -9.05 4.01
C GLY A 68 4.18 -10.27 3.67
N ASP A 69 3.77 -11.04 2.66
CA ASP A 69 4.52 -12.21 2.18
C ASP A 69 5.46 -11.89 1.00
N CYS A 70 5.72 -10.61 0.76
CA CYS A 70 6.66 -10.18 -0.27
C CYS A 70 8.05 -10.76 0.01
N GLY A 71 8.68 -11.30 -1.03
CA GLY A 71 9.95 -11.98 -0.89
C GLY A 71 11.11 -11.04 -0.52
N GLY A 72 12.05 -11.57 0.29
CA GLY A 72 13.22 -10.82 0.72
C GLY A 72 14.10 -10.34 -0.42
N ALA A 73 14.17 -11.11 -1.51
CA ALA A 73 14.96 -10.72 -2.69
C ALA A 73 14.44 -9.43 -3.31
N LEU A 74 13.11 -9.25 -3.35
CA LEU A 74 12.53 -8.00 -3.84
C LEU A 74 12.82 -6.85 -2.88
N LEU A 75 12.66 -7.08 -1.58
CA LEU A 75 12.89 -6.05 -0.57
C LEU A 75 14.34 -5.56 -0.56
N GLN A 76 15.29 -6.40 -0.96
CA GLN A 76 16.69 -5.97 -1.08
C GLN A 76 16.92 -4.96 -2.19
N ARG A 77 16.04 -4.90 -3.17
CA ARG A 77 16.14 -3.96 -4.29
C ARG A 77 15.42 -2.65 -4.03
N ILE A 78 14.70 -2.56 -2.93
CA ILE A 78 13.97 -1.35 -2.55
C ILE A 78 14.56 -0.84 -1.24
N ARG A 79 15.24 0.31 -1.30
CA ARG A 79 15.79 0.92 -0.09
C ARG A 79 14.65 1.69 0.59
N ALA A 80 14.08 1.10 1.62
CA ALA A 80 12.98 1.68 2.37
C ALA A 80 13.40 1.93 3.82
N GLU A 81 13.03 3.09 4.38
CA GLU A 81 13.28 3.37 5.79
C GLU A 81 12.25 2.68 6.67
N ARG A 82 11.03 2.53 6.18
CA ARG A 82 9.94 1.82 6.87
C ARG A 82 9.24 0.89 5.90
N VAL A 83 8.91 -0.29 6.38
CA VAL A 83 8.14 -1.27 5.60
C VAL A 83 6.86 -1.57 6.36
N VAL A 84 5.74 -1.37 5.69
CA VAL A 84 4.41 -1.67 6.22
C VAL A 84 3.84 -2.81 5.40
N GLY A 85 3.59 -3.94 6.05
CA GLY A 85 3.01 -5.11 5.40
C GLY A 85 1.50 -5.14 5.53
N TYR A 86 0.82 -5.59 4.49
CA TYR A 86 -0.62 -5.83 4.54
C TYR A 86 -0.94 -7.25 4.07
N GLY A 87 -1.99 -7.82 4.62
CA GLY A 87 -2.40 -9.18 4.27
C GLY A 87 -3.23 -9.82 5.37
N VAL A 88 -3.13 -11.15 5.48
CA VAL A 88 -3.94 -11.93 6.39
C VAL A 88 -3.17 -12.47 7.61
N ASP A 89 -1.87 -12.25 7.67
CA ASP A 89 -1.01 -12.75 8.74
C ASP A 89 -1.00 -11.79 9.93
N ARG A 90 -0.78 -12.34 11.13
CA ARG A 90 -0.62 -11.55 12.35
C ARG A 90 0.59 -10.61 12.30
N LYS A 91 1.56 -10.92 11.46
CA LYS A 91 2.73 -10.07 11.27
C LYS A 91 2.42 -8.83 10.45
N ASP A 92 1.33 -8.87 9.69
CA ASP A 92 0.97 -7.75 8.84
C ASP A 92 0.48 -6.59 9.70
N SER A 93 0.91 -5.40 9.37
CA SER A 93 0.48 -4.19 10.08
C SER A 93 -0.97 -3.86 9.77
N LEU A 94 -1.42 -4.18 8.56
CA LEU A 94 -2.79 -3.95 8.10
C LEU A 94 -3.42 -5.26 7.67
N THR A 95 -4.62 -5.51 8.16
CA THR A 95 -5.37 -6.70 7.79
C THR A 95 -6.87 -6.40 7.84
N PHE A 96 -7.67 -7.36 7.41
CA PHE A 96 -9.12 -7.29 7.56
C PHE A 96 -9.56 -8.00 8.82
N SER A 97 -10.65 -7.48 9.40
CA SER A 97 -11.42 -8.15 10.42
C SER A 97 -12.89 -8.08 10.02
N SER A 98 -13.68 -9.05 10.46
CA SER A 98 -15.13 -9.06 10.25
C SER A 98 -15.84 -8.84 11.56
N MET A 99 -16.79 -7.94 11.58
CA MET A 99 -17.68 -7.76 12.72
C MET A 99 -18.81 -8.79 12.65
N GLY A 100 -19.50 -9.00 13.78
CA GLY A 100 -20.55 -10.02 13.89
C GLY A 100 -21.72 -9.85 12.93
N ASP A 101 -21.93 -8.65 12.39
CA ASP A 101 -22.96 -8.37 11.40
C ASP A 101 -22.46 -8.53 9.95
N GLY A 102 -21.26 -9.04 9.77
CA GLY A 102 -20.64 -9.20 8.45
C GLY A 102 -19.94 -7.96 7.93
N GLN A 103 -19.97 -6.86 8.67
CA GLN A 103 -19.27 -5.65 8.27
C GLN A 103 -17.76 -5.88 8.29
N LYS A 104 -17.09 -5.46 7.22
CA LYS A 104 -15.63 -5.53 7.15
C LYS A 104 -14.99 -4.27 7.70
N VAL A 105 -13.91 -4.44 8.44
CA VAL A 105 -13.14 -3.34 8.99
C VAL A 105 -11.67 -3.50 8.61
N LEU A 106 -11.01 -2.38 8.45
CA LEU A 106 -9.56 -2.33 8.32
C LEU A 106 -8.99 -2.40 9.73
N CYS A 107 -8.16 -3.40 9.98
CA CYS A 107 -7.53 -3.57 11.29
C CYS A 107 -6.07 -3.11 11.21
N ILE A 108 -5.74 -2.10 11.99
CA ILE A 108 -4.36 -1.63 12.16
C ILE A 108 -3.82 -2.35 13.38
N GLN A 109 -2.93 -3.32 13.15
CA GLN A 109 -2.50 -4.24 14.20
C GLN A 109 -1.37 -3.69 15.06
N ARG A 110 -0.72 -2.63 14.63
CA ARG A 110 0.34 -1.97 15.39
C ARG A 110 0.44 -0.51 14.99
N GLU A 111 1.06 0.28 15.84
CA GLU A 111 1.26 1.69 15.57
C GLU A 111 2.04 1.91 14.27
N LEU A 112 1.57 2.83 13.47
CA LEU A 112 2.19 3.23 12.20
C LEU A 112 2.51 4.71 12.22
N ARG A 113 3.44 5.10 11.35
CA ARG A 113 3.76 6.50 11.12
C ARG A 113 3.36 6.89 9.71
N SER A 114 2.54 7.94 9.60
CA SER A 114 2.18 8.49 8.29
C SER A 114 3.38 9.20 7.65
N VAL A 115 3.24 9.54 6.38
CA VAL A 115 4.31 10.27 5.67
C VAL A 115 4.55 11.66 6.28
N ASP A 116 3.54 12.23 6.94
CA ASP A 116 3.66 13.52 7.66
C ASP A 116 4.29 13.37 9.05
N GLY A 117 4.61 12.16 9.47
CA GLY A 117 5.16 11.89 10.78
C GLY A 117 4.14 11.73 11.88
N VAL A 118 2.85 11.72 11.57
CA VAL A 118 1.78 11.52 12.56
C VAL A 118 1.71 10.05 12.93
N LEU A 119 1.67 9.76 14.22
CA LEU A 119 1.51 8.40 14.71
C LEU A 119 0.05 7.99 14.62
N VAL A 120 -0.19 6.81 14.04
CA VAL A 120 -1.52 6.21 13.93
C VAL A 120 -1.55 5.00 14.83
N GLU A 121 -2.37 5.04 15.87
CA GLU A 121 -2.45 3.95 16.84
C GLU A 121 -3.19 2.75 16.26
N SER A 122 -2.93 1.58 16.85
CA SER A 122 -3.68 0.36 16.49
C SER A 122 -5.16 0.57 16.77
N GLN A 123 -5.99 0.22 15.78
CA GLN A 123 -7.44 0.44 15.85
C GLN A 123 -8.13 -0.30 14.72
N GLU A 124 -9.45 -0.31 14.76
CA GLU A 124 -10.28 -0.85 13.69
C GLU A 124 -11.05 0.30 13.04
N ILE A 125 -11.03 0.34 11.71
CA ILE A 125 -11.69 1.38 10.93
C ILE A 125 -12.71 0.74 10.02
N PRO A 126 -14.01 1.06 10.15
CA PRO A 126 -15.03 0.52 9.25
C PRO A 126 -14.73 0.92 7.81
N LEU A 127 -14.91 -0.03 6.89
CA LEU A 127 -14.68 0.22 5.48
C LEU A 127 -15.94 0.80 4.84
N PRO A 128 -15.78 1.81 3.97
CA PRO A 128 -16.94 2.34 3.24
C PRO A 128 -17.44 1.33 2.22
N ASP A 129 -18.75 1.36 1.96
CA ASP A 129 -19.38 0.44 0.99
C ASP A 129 -18.78 0.58 -0.40
N THR A 130 -18.26 1.77 -0.72
CA THR A 130 -17.72 2.08 -2.04
C THR A 130 -16.51 1.24 -2.42
N VAL A 131 -15.83 0.61 -1.46
CA VAL A 131 -14.64 -0.21 -1.75
C VAL A 131 -14.89 -1.71 -1.56
N LEU A 132 -16.06 -2.11 -1.05
CA LEU A 132 -16.33 -3.51 -0.71
C LEU A 132 -16.41 -4.44 -1.93
N HIS A 133 -16.63 -3.90 -3.11
CA HIS A 133 -16.66 -4.68 -4.35
C HIS A 133 -15.28 -4.95 -4.93
N LEU A 134 -14.24 -4.32 -4.39
CA LEU A 134 -12.87 -4.53 -4.86
C LEU A 134 -12.28 -5.80 -4.22
N PRO A 135 -11.29 -6.42 -4.86
CA PRO A 135 -10.57 -7.53 -4.23
C PRO A 135 -9.97 -7.10 -2.89
N GLU A 136 -9.95 -8.00 -1.92
CA GLU A 136 -9.49 -7.69 -0.57
C GLU A 136 -8.08 -7.09 -0.53
N GLU A 137 -7.15 -7.67 -1.27
CA GLU A 137 -5.79 -7.13 -1.34
C GLU A 137 -5.76 -5.73 -1.93
N GLY A 138 -6.59 -5.47 -2.93
CA GLY A 138 -6.72 -4.14 -3.52
C GLY A 138 -7.24 -3.13 -2.52
N VAL A 139 -8.21 -3.52 -1.71
CA VAL A 139 -8.75 -2.66 -0.66
C VAL A 139 -7.69 -2.35 0.38
N LEU A 140 -6.92 -3.36 0.83
CA LEU A 140 -5.85 -3.15 1.80
C LEU A 140 -4.78 -2.20 1.27
N ALA A 141 -4.37 -2.38 0.02
CA ALA A 141 -3.38 -1.51 -0.60
C ALA A 141 -3.92 -0.07 -0.72
N LEU A 142 -5.17 0.08 -1.15
CA LEU A 142 -5.80 1.38 -1.31
C LEU A 142 -6.00 2.09 0.02
N MET A 143 -6.59 1.40 0.99
CA MET A 143 -6.86 1.99 2.31
C MET A 143 -5.57 2.27 3.06
N GLY A 144 -4.58 1.38 2.94
CA GLY A 144 -3.26 1.61 3.52
C GLY A 144 -2.58 2.83 2.94
N THR A 145 -2.70 3.03 1.64
CA THR A 145 -2.15 4.22 0.99
C THR A 145 -2.80 5.49 1.55
N ARG A 146 -4.12 5.50 1.65
CA ARG A 146 -4.85 6.64 2.22
C ARG A 146 -4.48 6.89 3.67
N LEU A 147 -4.38 5.81 4.45
CA LEU A 147 -4.01 5.90 5.85
C LEU A 147 -2.64 6.55 6.02
N LEU A 148 -1.66 6.07 5.26
CA LEU A 148 -0.29 6.57 5.35
C LEU A 148 -0.14 7.99 4.80
N LEU A 149 -1.03 8.40 3.91
CA LEU A 149 -1.08 9.79 3.43
C LEU A 149 -1.86 10.71 4.37
N GLY A 150 -2.49 10.14 5.40
CA GLY A 150 -3.25 10.93 6.37
C GLY A 150 -4.64 11.35 5.89
N THR A 151 -5.16 10.75 4.83
CA THR A 151 -6.46 11.13 4.26
C THR A 151 -7.61 10.23 4.70
N LEU A 152 -7.31 9.03 5.24
CA LEU A 152 -8.35 8.07 5.59
C LEU A 152 -9.16 8.48 6.82
N LEU A 153 -8.50 9.14 7.77
CA LEU A 153 -9.11 9.51 9.06
C LEU A 153 -9.73 10.91 9.06
N GLN A 154 -9.79 11.54 7.92
CA GLN A 154 -10.37 12.87 7.78
C GLN A 154 -11.90 12.83 7.63
#